data_18cace218717fbf78862dd1d301139f8
#
_entry.id   18cace218717fbf78862dd1d301139f8
#
_cell.length_a   1.000
_cell.length_b   1.000
_cell.length_c   1.000
_cell.angle_alpha   90.00
_cell.angle_beta   90.00
_cell.angle_gamma   90.00
#
_symmetry.space_group_name_H-M   'P 1'
#
loop_
_entity.id
_entity.type
_entity.pdbx_description
1 polymer ?
#
loop_
_entity_poly.entity_id
_entity_poly.type
_entity_poly.pdbx_seq_one_letter_code
_entity_poly.pdbx_strand_id
1 'polypeptide(L)'
;MSLVEDKYIENVLTTEQLSRLIEIYNNAGDYKTEAMKKVTGSKNLKSTLEVLDESEHIDVDKIEVCHYYCHKTPYYPHTDFHYKEKENLVLPLQVTGGPNPYLIIFDQWYNNDGKTWTFKDNHKFKVNKSVKCRPFDFGEDIHELTEQDIPERLYDYLNHWPRKYWFGLTGTPYEFRPGNGIQFDSKKIHATSRMYCQEKLGLTIRYC
;
A
#
# COMPACT_ATOMS: atom_id res chain seq x y z
N MET A 1 -17.08 5.56 12.71
CA MET A 1 -16.94 5.34 11.24
C MET A 1 -16.29 3.97 11.11
N SER A 2 -16.96 3.00 10.48
CA SER A 2 -16.39 1.65 10.31
C SER A 2 -15.27 1.71 9.27
N LEU A 3 -14.18 1.01 9.53
CA LEU A 3 -13.11 0.81 8.55
C LEU A 3 -13.60 -0.07 7.40
N VAL A 4 -13.00 0.11 6.23
CA VAL A 4 -13.18 -0.81 5.10
C VAL A 4 -12.49 -2.13 5.43
N GLU A 5 -13.16 -3.23 5.15
CA GLU A 5 -12.60 -4.57 5.35
C GLU A 5 -11.50 -4.86 4.33
N ASP A 6 -10.41 -5.50 4.79
CA ASP A 6 -9.34 -5.92 3.89
C ASP A 6 -9.80 -7.09 3.02
N LYS A 7 -9.52 -7.00 1.72
CA LYS A 7 -9.88 -8.04 0.76
C LYS A 7 -8.73 -8.36 -0.18
N TYR A 8 -8.54 -9.64 -0.42
CA TYR A 8 -7.74 -10.15 -1.51
C TYR A 8 -8.67 -10.59 -2.63
N ILE A 9 -8.57 -9.94 -3.78
CA ILE A 9 -9.47 -10.16 -4.92
C ILE A 9 -8.65 -10.85 -6.02
N GLU A 10 -9.06 -12.04 -6.39
CA GLU A 10 -8.38 -12.78 -7.46
C GLU A 10 -8.87 -12.33 -8.83
N ASN A 11 -7.97 -12.35 -9.82
CA ASN A 11 -8.28 -12.11 -11.23
C ASN A 11 -8.98 -10.77 -11.52
N VAL A 12 -8.58 -9.71 -10.80
CA VAL A 12 -9.08 -8.34 -11.05
C VAL A 12 -8.72 -7.87 -12.46
N LEU A 13 -7.54 -8.26 -12.94
CA LEU A 13 -7.05 -7.92 -14.28
C LEU A 13 -6.74 -9.20 -15.07
N THR A 14 -7.17 -9.23 -16.32
CA THR A 14 -6.77 -10.26 -17.29
C THR A 14 -5.32 -10.08 -17.72
N THR A 15 -4.74 -11.11 -18.34
CA THR A 15 -3.38 -11.03 -18.89
C THR A 15 -3.24 -9.92 -19.96
N GLU A 16 -4.29 -9.69 -20.74
CA GLU A 16 -4.31 -8.64 -21.74
C GLU A 16 -4.31 -7.25 -21.11
N GLN A 17 -5.16 -7.02 -20.11
CA GLN A 17 -5.20 -5.77 -19.35
C GLN A 17 -3.87 -5.50 -18.65
N LEU A 18 -3.24 -6.51 -18.04
CA LEU A 18 -1.90 -6.40 -17.45
C LEU A 18 -0.88 -5.93 -18.48
N SER A 19 -0.85 -6.56 -19.66
CA SER A 19 0.10 -6.20 -20.73
C SER A 19 -0.09 -4.76 -21.18
N ARG A 20 -1.33 -4.30 -21.37
CA ARG A 20 -1.65 -2.93 -21.74
C ARG A 20 -1.25 -1.92 -20.67
N LEU A 21 -1.50 -2.20 -19.39
CA LEU A 21 -1.10 -1.32 -18.29
C LEU A 21 0.43 -1.20 -18.17
N ILE A 22 1.16 -2.31 -18.35
CA ILE A 22 2.62 -2.32 -18.36
C ILE A 22 3.17 -1.51 -19.56
N GLU A 23 2.54 -1.63 -20.72
CA GLU A 23 2.91 -0.85 -21.91
C GLU A 23 2.69 0.65 -21.68
N ILE A 24 1.55 1.06 -21.11
CA ILE A 24 1.28 2.45 -20.72
C ILE A 24 2.37 2.96 -19.78
N TYR A 25 2.74 2.17 -18.77
CA TYR A 25 3.80 2.52 -17.83
C TYR A 25 5.15 2.72 -18.55
N ASN A 26 5.53 1.80 -19.43
CA ASN A 26 6.81 1.84 -20.14
C ASN A 26 6.91 3.04 -21.11
N ASN A 27 5.79 3.40 -21.73
CA ASN A 27 5.70 4.52 -22.67
C ASN A 27 5.50 5.88 -21.98
N ALA A 28 5.15 5.90 -20.70
CA ALA A 28 5.08 7.12 -19.90
C ALA A 28 6.50 7.66 -19.69
N GLY A 29 6.78 8.86 -20.18
CA GLY A 29 8.09 9.50 -20.06
C GLY A 29 8.58 9.60 -18.62
N ASP A 30 9.90 9.70 -18.45
CA ASP A 30 10.57 9.75 -17.16
C ASP A 30 10.10 10.92 -16.30
N TYR A 31 9.24 10.67 -15.34
CA TYR A 31 9.08 11.54 -14.18
C TYR A 31 10.06 11.09 -13.09
N LYS A 32 11.04 11.95 -12.86
CA LYS A 32 12.16 11.73 -11.94
C LYS A 32 11.73 11.74 -10.48
N THR A 33 11.23 10.64 -9.97
CA THR A 33 11.48 10.23 -8.58
C THR A 33 11.78 8.75 -8.61
N GLU A 34 12.89 8.33 -8.04
CA GLU A 34 13.43 6.96 -8.08
C GLU A 34 12.48 5.87 -7.55
N ALA A 35 11.33 6.23 -6.98
CA ALA A 35 10.39 5.31 -6.38
C ALA A 35 8.93 5.41 -6.90
N MET A 36 8.55 6.47 -7.60
CA MET A 36 7.17 6.63 -8.09
C MET A 36 7.14 7.30 -9.45
N LYS A 37 6.75 6.58 -10.49
CA LYS A 37 6.27 7.19 -11.72
C LYS A 37 4.80 7.55 -11.52
N LYS A 38 4.52 8.81 -11.22
CA LYS A 38 3.14 9.29 -11.35
C LYS A 38 2.83 9.41 -12.84
N VAL A 39 1.94 8.56 -13.33
CA VAL A 39 1.32 8.74 -14.65
C VAL A 39 0.28 9.85 -14.49
N THR A 40 0.75 11.09 -14.41
CA THR A 40 -0.10 12.28 -14.22
C THR A 40 -0.39 13.04 -15.52
N GLY A 41 0.18 12.60 -16.63
CA GLY A 41 -0.17 13.16 -17.94
C GLY A 41 -1.60 12.77 -18.32
N SER A 42 -2.45 13.73 -18.68
CA SER A 42 -3.87 13.52 -18.99
C SER A 42 -4.12 12.38 -20.00
N LYS A 43 -3.23 12.19 -20.97
CA LYS A 43 -3.33 11.10 -21.96
C LYS A 43 -3.10 9.72 -21.33
N ASN A 44 -2.05 9.56 -20.53
CA ASN A 44 -1.70 8.28 -19.91
C ASN A 44 -2.71 7.88 -18.84
N LEU A 45 -3.20 8.85 -18.07
CA LEU A 45 -4.27 8.62 -17.10
C LEU A 45 -5.54 8.14 -17.80
N LYS A 46 -5.95 8.80 -18.90
CA LYS A 46 -7.11 8.39 -19.67
C LYS A 46 -6.96 6.96 -20.19
N SER A 47 -5.84 6.62 -20.83
CA SER A 47 -5.59 5.25 -21.31
C SER A 47 -5.56 4.22 -20.18
N THR A 48 -5.06 4.58 -18.99
CA THR A 48 -5.09 3.70 -17.82
C THR A 48 -6.55 3.45 -17.37
N LEU A 49 -7.36 4.51 -17.25
CA LEU A 49 -8.76 4.38 -16.84
C LEU A 49 -9.57 3.57 -17.86
N GLU A 50 -9.33 3.75 -19.17
CA GLU A 50 -9.96 2.95 -20.23
C GLU A 50 -9.69 1.44 -20.07
N VAL A 51 -8.47 1.05 -19.66
CA VAL A 51 -8.15 -0.36 -19.39
C VAL A 51 -8.79 -0.84 -18.10
N LEU A 52 -8.82 0.00 -17.06
CA LEU A 52 -9.39 -0.35 -15.77
C LEU A 52 -10.92 -0.50 -15.83
N ASP A 53 -11.60 0.29 -16.67
CA ASP A 53 -13.06 0.26 -16.89
C ASP A 53 -13.55 -1.08 -17.48
N GLU A 54 -12.65 -1.84 -18.09
CA GLU A 54 -12.95 -3.19 -18.59
C GLU A 54 -13.03 -4.25 -17.46
N SER A 55 -12.65 -3.90 -16.22
CA SER A 55 -12.70 -4.81 -15.08
C SER A 55 -13.99 -4.61 -14.27
N GLU A 56 -14.71 -5.69 -14.04
CA GLU A 56 -15.93 -5.69 -13.21
C GLU A 56 -15.68 -5.39 -11.72
N HIS A 57 -14.42 -5.42 -11.30
CA HIS A 57 -14.00 -5.17 -9.92
C HIS A 57 -13.61 -3.71 -9.65
N ILE A 58 -13.59 -2.85 -10.68
CA ILE A 58 -13.07 -1.49 -10.58
C ILE A 58 -14.14 -0.49 -11.02
N ASP A 59 -14.52 0.38 -10.10
CA ASP A 59 -15.44 1.49 -10.38
C ASP A 59 -14.61 2.75 -10.71
N VAL A 60 -14.38 2.99 -12.01
CA VAL A 60 -13.53 4.09 -12.47
C VAL A 60 -14.08 5.47 -12.13
N ASP A 61 -15.40 5.60 -12.00
CA ASP A 61 -16.08 6.86 -11.69
C ASP A 61 -15.79 7.33 -10.25
N LYS A 62 -15.42 6.41 -9.36
CA LYS A 62 -15.06 6.71 -7.96
C LYS A 62 -13.57 6.91 -7.72
N ILE A 63 -12.75 6.79 -8.77
CA ILE A 63 -11.30 6.93 -8.63
C ILE A 63 -10.93 8.39 -8.41
N GLU A 64 -10.39 8.72 -7.25
CA GLU A 64 -9.82 10.03 -6.94
C GLU A 64 -8.33 10.11 -7.30
N VAL A 65 -7.59 9.02 -7.05
CA VAL A 65 -6.15 8.93 -7.33
C VAL A 65 -5.82 7.62 -7.99
N CYS A 66 -5.02 7.70 -9.05
CA CYS A 66 -4.47 6.52 -9.72
C CYS A 66 -3.00 6.79 -10.06
N HIS A 67 -2.09 5.94 -9.59
CA HIS A 67 -0.68 6.09 -9.91
C HIS A 67 0.06 4.76 -9.97
N TYR A 68 1.01 4.67 -10.90
CA TYR A 68 1.95 3.56 -10.97
C TYR A 68 3.11 3.77 -9.98
N TYR A 69 3.65 2.68 -9.50
CA TYR A 69 4.89 2.68 -8.73
C TYR A 69 5.75 1.48 -9.12
N CYS A 70 7.06 1.68 -9.07
CA CYS A 70 8.04 0.64 -9.30
C CYS A 70 9.04 0.65 -8.15
N HIS A 71 9.13 -0.44 -7.42
CA HIS A 71 10.00 -0.57 -6.26
C HIS A 71 11.06 -1.65 -6.49
N LYS A 72 12.31 -1.30 -6.19
CA LYS A 72 13.47 -2.22 -6.14
C LYS A 72 13.86 -2.59 -4.72
N THR A 73 13.26 -1.91 -3.75
CA THR A 73 13.50 -2.14 -2.32
C THR A 73 12.17 -2.18 -1.58
N PRO A 74 12.10 -2.87 -0.45
CA PRO A 74 10.91 -2.86 0.39
C PRO A 74 10.53 -1.44 0.82
N TYR A 75 9.22 -1.14 0.78
CA TYR A 75 8.71 0.12 1.26
C TYR A 75 8.31 0.01 2.74
N TYR A 76 8.66 1.01 3.52
CA TYR A 76 8.49 1.00 4.97
C TYR A 76 7.02 1.12 5.42
N PRO A 77 6.69 0.77 6.67
CA PRO A 77 5.35 0.96 7.21
C PRO A 77 4.88 2.42 7.14
N HIS A 78 3.70 2.63 6.59
CA HIS A 78 3.08 3.95 6.39
C HIS A 78 1.57 3.83 6.18
N THR A 79 0.88 4.95 6.11
CA THR A 79 -0.50 5.07 5.64
C THR A 79 -0.54 5.94 4.39
N ASP A 80 -1.57 5.74 3.58
CA ASP A 80 -1.80 6.51 2.35
C ASP A 80 -2.90 7.56 2.48
N PHE A 81 -3.41 7.75 3.67
CA PHE A 81 -4.57 8.60 3.91
C PHE A 81 -4.30 10.07 3.59
N HIS A 82 -5.10 10.62 2.70
CA HIS A 82 -5.25 12.04 2.45
C HIS A 82 -6.74 12.38 2.49
N TYR A 83 -7.15 13.37 3.18
CA TYR A 83 -8.47 13.93 3.51
C TYR A 83 -9.76 13.30 2.96
N LYS A 84 -9.76 12.76 1.73
CA LYS A 84 -10.97 12.29 1.05
C LYS A 84 -11.01 10.80 0.80
N GLU A 85 -9.84 10.20 0.57
CA GLU A 85 -9.76 8.80 0.20
C GLU A 85 -10.10 7.91 1.40
N LYS A 86 -10.99 6.97 1.16
CA LYS A 86 -11.45 6.01 2.18
C LYS A 86 -10.80 4.65 1.99
N GLU A 87 -10.48 4.31 0.76
CA GLU A 87 -10.11 2.98 0.37
C GLU A 87 -8.96 2.98 -0.64
N ASN A 88 -8.05 2.06 -0.47
CA ASN A 88 -6.98 1.76 -1.41
C ASN A 88 -7.23 0.42 -2.07
N LEU A 89 -7.00 0.37 -3.38
CA LEU A 89 -6.86 -0.86 -4.15
C LEU A 89 -5.45 -0.88 -4.77
N VAL A 90 -4.64 -1.83 -4.34
CA VAL A 90 -3.32 -2.08 -4.90
C VAL A 90 -3.45 -3.19 -5.94
N LEU A 91 -3.03 -2.91 -7.18
CA LEU A 91 -3.01 -3.84 -8.29
C LEU A 91 -1.56 -4.20 -8.63
N PRO A 92 -1.09 -5.41 -8.28
CA PRO A 92 0.16 -5.95 -8.77
C PRO A 92 0.13 -6.09 -10.29
N LEU A 93 1.11 -5.53 -10.99
CA LEU A 93 1.20 -5.62 -12.45
C LEU A 93 2.32 -6.57 -12.88
N GLN A 94 3.50 -6.47 -12.26
CA GLN A 94 4.66 -7.29 -12.63
C GLN A 94 5.60 -7.48 -11.44
N VAL A 95 6.22 -8.66 -11.37
CA VAL A 95 7.36 -8.96 -10.49
C VAL A 95 8.45 -9.58 -11.35
N THR A 96 9.69 -9.09 -11.22
CA THR A 96 10.82 -9.57 -12.00
C THR A 96 11.95 -10.08 -11.11
N GLY A 97 12.64 -11.13 -11.58
CA GLY A 97 13.89 -11.61 -10.98
C GLY A 97 13.76 -12.29 -9.63
N GLY A 98 12.60 -12.88 -9.32
CA GLY A 98 12.40 -13.62 -8.07
C GLY A 98 10.94 -13.88 -7.72
N PRO A 99 10.65 -14.42 -6.54
CA PRO A 99 9.30 -14.71 -6.08
C PRO A 99 8.52 -13.42 -5.78
N ASN A 100 7.20 -13.54 -5.78
CA ASN A 100 6.31 -12.44 -5.41
C ASN A 100 6.58 -12.01 -3.97
N PRO A 101 6.77 -10.71 -3.70
CA PRO A 101 6.77 -10.19 -2.35
C PRO A 101 5.35 -10.14 -1.78
N TYR A 102 5.21 -9.70 -0.53
CA TYR A 102 3.92 -9.51 0.11
C TYR A 102 3.67 -8.03 0.39
N LEU A 103 2.41 -7.63 0.34
CA LEU A 103 1.92 -6.41 0.96
C LEU A 103 1.33 -6.81 2.32
N ILE A 104 1.84 -6.21 3.38
CA ILE A 104 1.38 -6.49 4.74
C ILE A 104 0.44 -5.36 5.13
N ILE A 105 -0.81 -5.70 5.40
CA ILE A 105 -1.81 -4.78 5.93
C ILE A 105 -1.91 -5.03 7.42
N PHE A 106 -1.59 -4.01 8.22
CA PHE A 106 -1.65 -4.11 9.67
C PHE A 106 -3.08 -3.90 10.17
N ASP A 107 -3.41 -4.52 11.29
CA ASP A 107 -4.70 -4.34 11.97
C ASP A 107 -4.82 -2.92 12.54
N GLN A 108 -3.69 -2.27 12.75
CA GLN A 108 -3.59 -0.92 13.27
C GLN A 108 -3.77 0.12 12.17
N TRP A 109 -4.39 1.23 12.52
CA TRP A 109 -4.64 2.34 11.62
C TRP A 109 -4.28 3.67 12.26
N TYR A 110 -4.18 4.70 11.44
CA TYR A 110 -3.87 6.04 11.85
C TYR A 110 -5.04 6.97 11.57
N ASN A 111 -5.66 7.46 12.61
CA ASN A 111 -6.80 8.36 12.51
C ASN A 111 -6.37 9.79 12.79
N ASN A 112 -5.73 10.44 11.82
CA ASN A 112 -5.35 11.84 11.93
C ASN A 112 -5.96 12.67 10.80
N ASP A 113 -6.22 13.94 11.09
CA ASP A 113 -6.87 14.93 10.22
C ASP A 113 -6.07 15.19 8.92
N GLY A 114 -6.04 14.20 8.02
CA GLY A 114 -5.50 14.30 6.67
C GLY A 114 -3.98 14.27 6.54
N LYS A 115 -3.24 13.75 7.52
CA LYS A 115 -1.79 13.55 7.42
C LYS A 115 -1.44 12.07 7.28
N THR A 116 -0.50 11.78 6.41
CA THR A 116 0.10 10.45 6.27
C THR A 116 0.96 10.13 7.49
N TRP A 117 0.80 8.93 8.03
CA TRP A 117 1.71 8.41 9.04
C TRP A 117 2.85 7.64 8.38
N THR A 118 4.07 7.77 8.91
CA THR A 118 5.21 6.94 8.52
C THR A 118 6.00 6.52 9.75
N PHE A 119 6.72 5.39 9.68
CA PHE A 119 7.54 4.93 10.79
C PHE A 119 8.65 5.95 11.17
N LYS A 120 9.08 6.79 10.23
CA LYS A 120 10.02 7.88 10.50
C LYS A 120 9.45 8.89 11.49
N ASP A 121 8.15 9.01 11.52
CA ASP A 121 7.45 9.90 12.44
C ASP A 121 7.49 9.35 13.87
N ASN A 122 7.56 8.03 14.07
CA ASN A 122 7.78 7.43 15.37
C ASN A 122 9.08 7.92 16.07
N HIS A 123 10.10 8.29 15.32
CA HIS A 123 11.29 8.93 15.88
C HIS A 123 11.05 10.38 16.29
N LYS A 124 10.16 11.07 15.59
CA LYS A 124 9.80 12.46 15.88
C LYS A 124 8.78 12.57 17.02
N PHE A 125 8.04 11.51 17.34
CA PHE A 125 7.05 11.50 18.41
C PHE A 125 7.63 11.82 19.78
N LYS A 126 8.88 11.50 20.03
CA LYS A 126 9.56 11.95 21.25
C LYS A 126 9.77 13.45 21.31
N VAL A 127 9.63 14.14 20.17
CA VAL A 127 9.97 15.57 20.03
C VAL A 127 8.73 16.46 19.80
N ASN A 128 7.63 15.94 19.26
CA ASN A 128 6.49 16.78 18.86
C ASN A 128 5.22 16.44 19.65
N LYS A 129 5.08 17.05 20.83
CA LYS A 129 3.91 16.89 21.74
C LYS A 129 2.56 17.35 21.14
N SER A 130 2.56 17.98 19.97
CA SER A 130 1.36 18.54 19.33
C SER A 130 0.61 17.59 18.43
N VAL A 131 1.19 16.46 18.06
CA VAL A 131 0.52 15.47 17.22
C VAL A 131 -0.02 14.38 18.14
N LYS A 132 -1.31 14.45 18.44
CA LYS A 132 -2.04 13.37 19.14
C LYS A 132 -2.18 12.17 18.17
N CYS A 133 -1.06 11.56 17.84
CA CYS A 133 -1.06 10.33 17.07
C CYS A 133 -1.27 9.19 18.06
N ARG A 134 -2.39 8.54 17.92
CA ARG A 134 -2.51 7.17 18.38
C ARG A 134 -2.16 6.31 17.16
N PRO A 135 -0.90 5.91 16.97
CA PRO A 135 -0.54 5.02 15.87
C PRO A 135 -1.23 3.66 15.99
N PHE A 136 -1.82 3.41 17.16
CA PHE A 136 -2.50 2.18 17.50
C PHE A 136 -3.77 2.55 18.24
N ASP A 137 -4.92 2.21 17.70
CA ASP A 137 -6.16 2.25 18.43
C ASP A 137 -6.45 0.83 18.93
N PHE A 138 -5.96 0.55 20.14
CA PHE A 138 -6.23 -0.70 20.85
C PHE A 138 -7.50 -0.60 21.71
N GLY A 139 -8.40 0.30 21.39
CA GLY A 139 -9.50 0.66 22.24
C GLY A 139 -9.08 1.67 23.31
N GLU A 140 -9.80 1.72 24.42
CA GLU A 140 -9.54 2.69 25.49
C GLU A 140 -8.29 2.35 26.32
N ASP A 141 -7.83 1.10 26.28
CA ASP A 141 -6.65 0.62 27.02
C ASP A 141 -5.41 0.64 26.13
N ILE A 142 -4.55 1.62 26.36
CA ILE A 142 -3.19 1.62 25.80
C ILE A 142 -2.36 0.66 26.64
N HIS A 143 -2.27 -0.58 26.22
CA HIS A 143 -1.29 -1.48 26.79
C HIS A 143 0.09 -1.18 26.22
N GLU A 144 1.12 -1.12 27.03
CA GLU A 144 2.49 -1.22 26.58
C GLU A 144 2.64 -2.59 25.89
N LEU A 145 2.74 -2.60 24.57
CA LEU A 145 2.94 -3.81 23.80
C LEU A 145 4.32 -4.38 24.14
N THR A 146 4.31 -5.60 24.60
CA THR A 146 5.53 -6.34 24.88
C THR A 146 6.05 -7.02 23.61
N GLU A 147 7.31 -7.46 23.62
CA GLU A 147 7.88 -8.24 22.51
C GLU A 147 7.09 -9.51 22.18
N GLN A 148 6.32 -10.01 23.15
CA GLN A 148 5.49 -11.22 23.02
C GLN A 148 4.22 -10.98 22.22
N ASP A 149 3.80 -9.72 22.06
CA ASP A 149 2.58 -9.34 21.32
C ASP A 149 2.78 -9.31 19.80
N ILE A 150 4.02 -9.54 19.32
CA ILE A 150 4.31 -9.58 17.89
C ILE A 150 4.07 -11.00 17.37
N PRO A 151 3.13 -11.23 16.45
CA PRO A 151 2.97 -12.53 15.85
C PRO A 151 4.27 -12.97 15.18
N GLU A 152 4.82 -14.09 15.63
CA GLU A 152 6.04 -14.68 15.06
C GLU A 152 5.97 -14.80 13.54
N ARG A 153 4.77 -15.08 13.03
CA ARG A 153 4.48 -15.16 11.59
C ARG A 153 4.82 -13.89 10.78
N LEU A 154 4.81 -12.70 11.38
CA LEU A 154 5.17 -11.47 10.68
C LEU A 154 6.68 -11.21 10.70
N TYR A 155 7.42 -11.86 11.57
CA TYR A 155 8.85 -11.65 11.71
C TYR A 155 9.60 -11.95 10.41
N ASP A 156 9.28 -13.05 9.75
CA ASP A 156 9.94 -13.47 8.51
C ASP A 156 9.71 -12.50 7.35
N TYR A 157 8.57 -11.82 7.35
CA TYR A 157 8.25 -10.81 6.33
C TYR A 157 8.92 -9.46 6.59
N LEU A 158 9.15 -9.10 7.86
CA LEU A 158 9.55 -7.76 8.28
C LEU A 158 10.96 -7.68 8.88
N ASN A 159 11.70 -8.78 8.94
CA ASN A 159 13.03 -8.85 9.58
C ASN A 159 14.11 -7.96 8.96
N HIS A 160 13.88 -7.39 7.78
CA HIS A 160 14.74 -6.40 7.12
C HIS A 160 14.58 -4.99 7.69
N TRP A 161 13.52 -4.75 8.48
CA TRP A 161 13.32 -3.51 9.21
C TRP A 161 13.70 -3.69 10.68
N PRO A 162 14.33 -2.68 11.32
CA PRO A 162 14.54 -2.73 12.76
C PRO A 162 13.23 -2.98 13.49
N ARG A 163 13.24 -3.94 14.41
CA ARG A 163 12.05 -4.39 15.16
C ARG A 163 11.27 -3.25 15.82
N LYS A 164 11.97 -2.22 16.30
CA LYS A 164 11.38 -1.01 16.89
C LYS A 164 10.40 -0.26 15.99
N TYR A 165 10.41 -0.49 14.67
CA TYR A 165 9.55 0.21 13.72
C TYR A 165 8.21 -0.50 13.48
N TRP A 166 8.15 -1.79 13.76
CA TRP A 166 6.95 -2.58 13.57
C TRP A 166 6.54 -3.35 14.81
N PHE A 167 7.26 -3.09 15.94
CA PHE A 167 6.93 -3.63 17.25
C PHE A 167 5.48 -3.29 17.62
N GLY A 168 4.72 -4.32 18.02
CA GLY A 168 3.31 -4.20 18.36
C GLY A 168 2.34 -4.12 17.18
N LEU A 169 2.82 -4.16 15.94
CA LEU A 169 1.94 -4.27 14.78
C LEU A 169 1.54 -5.73 14.56
N THR A 170 0.25 -5.98 14.44
CA THR A 170 -0.33 -7.24 13.98
C THR A 170 -0.92 -7.03 12.60
N GLY A 171 -1.06 -8.07 11.80
CA GLY A 171 -1.60 -7.89 10.45
C GLY A 171 -1.57 -9.15 9.60
N THR A 172 -1.97 -8.99 8.34
CA THR A 172 -2.07 -10.07 7.36
C THR A 172 -1.16 -9.79 6.17
N PRO A 173 -0.29 -10.74 5.77
CA PRO A 173 0.47 -10.65 4.54
C PRO A 173 -0.39 -11.12 3.36
N TYR A 174 -0.51 -10.27 2.34
CA TYR A 174 -1.16 -10.57 1.07
C TYR A 174 -0.11 -10.70 -0.03
N GLU A 175 -0.12 -11.81 -0.76
CA GLU A 175 0.83 -12.03 -1.86
C GLU A 175 0.63 -10.96 -2.95
N PHE A 176 1.72 -10.32 -3.36
CA PHE A 176 1.75 -9.35 -4.45
C PHE A 176 1.77 -10.08 -5.80
N ARG A 177 0.66 -10.75 -6.14
CA ARG A 177 0.50 -11.57 -7.34
C ARG A 177 -0.05 -10.75 -8.50
N PRO A 178 0.65 -10.64 -9.64
CA PRO A 178 0.13 -9.94 -10.82
C PRO A 178 -1.27 -10.40 -11.24
N GLY A 179 -2.14 -9.44 -11.53
CA GLY A 179 -3.53 -9.66 -11.91
C GLY A 179 -4.53 -9.68 -10.75
N ASN A 180 -4.08 -9.83 -9.51
CA ASN A 180 -4.95 -9.78 -8.34
C ASN A 180 -5.07 -8.36 -7.78
N GLY A 181 -5.96 -8.16 -6.82
CA GLY A 181 -6.16 -6.88 -6.12
C GLY A 181 -6.04 -7.04 -4.61
N ILE A 182 -5.48 -6.04 -3.94
CA ILE A 182 -5.41 -5.96 -2.47
C ILE A 182 -6.10 -4.67 -2.06
N GLN A 183 -7.28 -4.80 -1.47
CA GLN A 183 -8.15 -3.71 -1.06
C GLN A 183 -8.09 -3.53 0.45
N PHE A 184 -7.99 -2.29 0.94
CA PHE A 184 -7.93 -1.99 2.37
C PHE A 184 -8.26 -0.52 2.65
N ASP A 185 -8.59 -0.21 3.91
CA ASP A 185 -8.84 1.16 4.35
C ASP A 185 -7.57 2.02 4.24
N SER A 186 -7.70 3.21 3.67
CA SER A 186 -6.56 4.13 3.46
C SER A 186 -5.86 4.56 4.75
N LYS A 187 -6.53 4.44 5.89
CA LYS A 187 -5.97 4.73 7.22
C LYS A 187 -5.12 3.59 7.78
N LYS A 188 -5.26 2.38 7.24
CA LYS A 188 -4.48 1.24 7.71
C LYS A 188 -3.00 1.40 7.42
N ILE A 189 -2.20 1.05 8.42
CA ILE A 189 -0.75 0.98 8.25
C ILE A 189 -0.46 -0.22 7.35
N HIS A 190 0.43 -0.04 6.39
CA HIS A 190 0.85 -1.12 5.51
C HIS A 190 2.33 -1.00 5.12
N ALA A 191 2.91 -2.11 4.71
CA ALA A 191 4.32 -2.20 4.35
C ALA A 191 4.56 -3.25 3.28
N THR A 192 5.65 -3.11 2.54
CA THR A 192 6.15 -4.20 1.69
C THR A 192 7.01 -5.14 2.52
N SER A 193 6.82 -6.44 2.36
CA SER A 193 7.70 -7.46 2.91
C SER A 193 9.12 -7.35 2.37
N ARG A 194 10.05 -8.11 2.95
CA ARG A 194 11.36 -8.33 2.35
C ARG A 194 11.19 -8.79 0.90
N MET A 195 11.93 -8.16 0.00
CA MET A 195 11.90 -8.47 -1.42
C MET A 195 13.07 -9.39 -1.77
N TYR A 196 12.76 -10.53 -2.36
CA TYR A 196 13.74 -11.44 -2.98
C TYR A 196 13.70 -11.36 -4.50
N CYS A 197 12.81 -10.54 -5.05
CA CYS A 197 12.75 -10.14 -6.44
C CYS A 197 13.60 -8.89 -6.70
N GLN A 198 13.95 -8.65 -7.96
CA GLN A 198 14.72 -7.47 -8.36
C GLN A 198 13.84 -6.22 -8.36
N GLU A 199 12.59 -6.37 -8.81
CA GLU A 199 11.67 -5.24 -8.98
C GLU A 199 10.22 -5.72 -8.89
N LYS A 200 9.34 -4.87 -8.36
CA LYS A 200 7.90 -4.99 -8.45
C LYS A 200 7.27 -3.72 -9.02
N LEU A 201 6.40 -3.89 -9.99
CA LEU A 201 5.57 -2.84 -10.57
C LEU A 201 4.13 -3.03 -10.12
N GLY A 202 3.50 -1.97 -9.67
CA GLY A 202 2.10 -1.95 -9.28
C GLY A 202 1.40 -0.65 -9.63
N LEU A 203 0.09 -0.67 -9.51
CA LEU A 203 -0.79 0.47 -9.65
C LEU A 203 -1.57 0.62 -8.33
N THR A 204 -1.59 1.81 -7.77
CA THR A 204 -2.44 2.14 -6.63
C THR A 204 -3.61 2.99 -7.08
N ILE A 205 -4.80 2.58 -6.70
CA ILE A 205 -6.05 3.29 -6.91
C ILE A 205 -6.59 3.69 -5.53
N ARG A 206 -7.08 4.92 -5.41
CA ARG A 206 -7.73 5.40 -4.19
C ARG A 206 -9.13 5.89 -4.51
N TYR A 207 -10.08 5.42 -3.73
CA TYR A 207 -11.49 5.75 -3.84
C TYR A 207 -11.93 6.74 -2.75
N CYS A 208 -12.92 7.58 -3.09
CA CYS A 208 -13.58 8.47 -2.14
C CYS A 208 -14.69 7.81 -1.31
#